data_7ff47521a160486109379f8d08ee701a
#
_entry.id   7ff47521a160486109379f8d08ee701a
#
_cell.length_a   1.000
_cell.length_b   1.000
_cell.length_c   1.000
_cell.angle_alpha   90.00
_cell.angle_beta   90.00
_cell.angle_gamma   90.00
#
_symmetry.space_group_name_H-M   'P 1'
#
loop_
_entity.id
_entity.type
_entity.pdbx_description
1 polymer ?
#
loop_
_entity_poly.entity_id
_entity_poly.type
_entity_poly.pdbx_seq_one_letter_code
_entity_poly.pdbx_strand_id
1 'polypeptide(L)'
;MENFFKLKENQTTFGTELLAGLTTFFAMSYIIFVNPSILSQTGMPFQAVFLSTIVAAVVSTLVMGLFANVPYALAPGMGLNAFFTFTVVFGLGFTWQEALAMVFICGLLNVFITVTKIRKMIIQAIPVSMQHAIGGGIGVFVAYIGLKNANLLSFLSDAKTIATINNQPYQATVESFKGGVFSVTSNGGIVPSLVNFTQSDALLALIGLLITVILVIKNVRGAILIGIVVTTLLAIPMGVVDLSTVNWSQNSLASAFSDLQVTIFAAFGSEGMGKLFSNPAKLPLVFMTIFAFSLSDTFDTLGTFIGTGRKTGIFSAEDERMLEEGSGFSSKMDKALFADAIGTSIGAIFGTSNTTTYVESAAGIGAGGRTGLTAVTTAVLLAASALLAPFVGIVPAAATAPALIIVGVMMLSSFADVQWDHLEEAVPAFFAGIFMALCYSISYGIAAGFIFYCFIKTLTGKSKEVHPILWVATGLFILNFIILAIL
;
A
#
# COMPACT_ATOMS: atom_id res chain seq x y z
N MET A 1 29.52 -6.19 -16.19
CA MET A 1 28.08 -6.43 -15.99
C MET A 1 27.75 -7.92 -16.05
N GLU A 2 28.18 -8.65 -17.10
CA GLU A 2 27.85 -10.08 -17.27
C GLU A 2 28.25 -10.93 -16.05
N ASN A 3 29.48 -10.77 -15.54
CA ASN A 3 29.96 -11.52 -14.37
C ASN A 3 29.34 -11.05 -13.05
N PHE A 4 29.03 -9.75 -12.91
CA PHE A 4 28.44 -9.20 -11.68
C PHE A 4 27.01 -9.72 -11.45
N PHE A 5 26.18 -9.69 -12.49
CA PHE A 5 24.80 -10.18 -12.41
C PHE A 5 24.68 -11.68 -12.68
N LYS A 6 25.79 -12.38 -13.02
CA LYS A 6 25.82 -13.82 -13.30
C LYS A 6 24.83 -14.24 -14.40
N LEU A 7 24.79 -13.47 -15.49
CA LEU A 7 23.79 -13.64 -16.55
C LEU A 7 23.80 -15.07 -17.13
N LYS A 8 24.99 -15.65 -17.39
CA LYS A 8 25.09 -17.01 -17.91
C LYS A 8 24.63 -18.08 -16.92
N GLU A 9 24.94 -17.92 -15.63
CA GLU A 9 24.48 -18.83 -14.58
C GLU A 9 22.94 -18.83 -14.47
N ASN A 10 22.32 -17.67 -14.66
CA ASN A 10 20.86 -17.50 -14.63
C ASN A 10 20.19 -17.68 -16.01
N GLN A 11 20.90 -18.22 -17.00
CA GLN A 11 20.39 -18.54 -18.36
C GLN A 11 19.67 -17.37 -19.03
N THR A 12 20.20 -16.15 -18.90
CA THR A 12 19.64 -14.92 -19.46
C THR A 12 20.68 -14.13 -20.25
N THR A 13 20.26 -13.12 -20.99
CA THR A 13 21.12 -12.22 -21.76
C THR A 13 20.90 -10.77 -21.37
N PHE A 14 21.90 -9.92 -21.65
CA PHE A 14 21.79 -8.48 -21.40
C PHE A 14 20.55 -7.86 -22.05
N GLY A 15 20.25 -8.20 -23.31
CA GLY A 15 19.07 -7.69 -24.01
C GLY A 15 17.75 -8.15 -23.39
N THR A 16 17.69 -9.42 -22.94
CA THR A 16 16.51 -9.95 -22.25
C THR A 16 16.26 -9.22 -20.93
N GLU A 17 17.31 -8.98 -20.14
CA GLU A 17 17.21 -8.26 -18.87
C GLU A 17 16.76 -6.81 -19.05
N LEU A 18 17.25 -6.11 -20.09
CA LEU A 18 16.80 -4.76 -20.43
C LEU A 18 15.32 -4.73 -20.83
N LEU A 19 14.89 -5.69 -21.67
CA LEU A 19 13.49 -5.79 -22.08
C LEU A 19 12.59 -6.13 -20.89
N ALA A 20 13.04 -6.99 -20.00
CA ALA A 20 12.35 -7.34 -18.77
C ALA A 20 12.21 -6.12 -17.84
N GLY A 21 13.28 -5.33 -17.67
CA GLY A 21 13.24 -4.11 -16.87
C GLY A 21 12.30 -3.04 -17.45
N LEU A 22 12.29 -2.89 -18.77
CA LEU A 22 11.33 -2.02 -19.47
C LEU A 22 9.89 -2.50 -19.25
N THR A 23 9.67 -3.81 -19.30
CA THR A 23 8.35 -4.41 -19.08
C THR A 23 7.87 -4.20 -17.63
N THR A 24 8.74 -4.40 -16.64
CA THR A 24 8.46 -4.12 -15.23
C THR A 24 8.15 -2.63 -15.03
N PHE A 25 8.96 -1.73 -15.61
CA PHE A 25 8.71 -0.29 -15.51
C PHE A 25 7.32 0.08 -16.00
N PHE A 26 6.94 -0.36 -17.20
CA PHE A 26 5.59 -0.04 -17.72
C PHE A 26 4.46 -0.66 -16.88
N ALA A 27 4.69 -1.81 -16.26
CA ALA A 27 3.68 -2.44 -15.40
C ALA A 27 3.44 -1.66 -14.11
N MET A 28 4.50 -1.08 -13.49
CA MET A 28 4.43 -0.45 -12.17
C MET A 28 4.48 1.08 -12.18
N SER A 29 4.80 1.72 -13.31
CA SER A 29 5.03 3.17 -13.37
C SER A 29 3.80 4.03 -13.06
N TYR A 30 2.60 3.44 -13.00
CA TYR A 30 1.39 4.13 -12.55
C TYR A 30 1.54 4.68 -11.11
N ILE A 31 2.45 4.10 -10.30
CA ILE A 31 2.69 4.53 -8.92
C ILE A 31 3.16 5.98 -8.81
N ILE A 32 3.87 6.48 -9.81
CA ILE A 32 4.38 7.86 -9.84
C ILE A 32 3.24 8.90 -9.90
N PHE A 33 2.04 8.49 -10.31
CA PHE A 33 0.83 9.31 -10.33
C PHE A 33 -0.07 9.00 -9.14
N VAL A 34 -0.22 7.72 -8.80
CA VAL A 34 -1.20 7.28 -7.79
C VAL A 34 -0.71 7.58 -6.38
N ASN A 35 0.56 7.36 -6.07
CA ASN A 35 1.06 7.62 -4.72
C ASN A 35 0.95 9.12 -4.33
N PRO A 36 1.37 10.09 -5.16
CA PRO A 36 1.14 11.49 -4.87
C PRO A 36 -0.34 11.84 -4.68
N SER A 37 -1.25 11.26 -5.48
CA SER A 37 -2.68 11.53 -5.37
C SER A 37 -3.31 11.03 -4.07
N ILE A 38 -2.70 10.04 -3.43
CA ILE A 38 -3.16 9.50 -2.14
C ILE A 38 -2.54 10.26 -0.98
N LEU A 39 -1.20 10.34 -0.91
CA LEU A 39 -0.50 10.91 0.24
C LEU A 39 -0.70 12.43 0.34
N SER A 40 -0.84 13.16 -0.78
CA SER A 40 -1.08 14.60 -0.75
C SER A 40 -2.40 14.98 -0.06
N GLN A 41 -3.36 14.08 0.02
CA GLN A 41 -4.60 14.31 0.77
C GLN A 41 -4.34 14.57 2.26
N THR A 42 -3.21 14.09 2.80
CA THR A 42 -2.79 14.32 4.20
C THR A 42 -2.20 15.71 4.45
N GLY A 43 -2.11 16.56 3.42
CA GLY A 43 -1.47 17.88 3.47
C GLY A 43 0.01 17.88 3.06
N MET A 44 0.55 16.74 2.62
CA MET A 44 1.89 16.69 2.02
C MET A 44 1.90 17.39 0.65
N PRO A 45 2.94 18.18 0.32
CA PRO A 45 3.04 18.79 -0.99
C PRO A 45 3.07 17.74 -2.11
N PHE A 46 2.22 17.87 -3.11
CA PHE A 46 2.06 16.89 -4.18
C PHE A 46 3.37 16.60 -4.92
N GLN A 47 4.11 17.64 -5.29
CA GLN A 47 5.39 17.52 -6.01
C GLN A 47 6.49 16.89 -5.14
N ALA A 48 6.46 17.14 -3.82
CA ALA A 48 7.35 16.49 -2.88
C ALA A 48 7.10 14.97 -2.86
N VAL A 49 5.83 14.55 -2.73
CA VAL A 49 5.47 13.12 -2.72
C VAL A 49 5.81 12.46 -4.05
N PHE A 50 5.60 13.15 -5.18
CA PHE A 50 6.00 12.65 -6.50
C PHE A 50 7.50 12.33 -6.55
N LEU A 51 8.34 13.29 -6.15
CA LEU A 51 9.79 13.10 -6.17
C LEU A 51 10.26 12.09 -5.11
N SER A 52 9.67 12.12 -3.91
CA SER A 52 9.93 11.12 -2.86
C SER A 52 9.62 9.71 -3.34
N THR A 53 8.51 9.53 -4.05
CA THR A 53 8.11 8.24 -4.63
C THR A 53 9.18 7.71 -5.59
N ILE A 54 9.66 8.56 -6.49
CA ILE A 54 10.69 8.18 -7.46
C ILE A 54 12.01 7.86 -6.74
N VAL A 55 12.47 8.74 -5.86
CA VAL A 55 13.75 8.54 -5.16
C VAL A 55 13.72 7.27 -4.32
N ALA A 56 12.64 7.06 -3.55
CA ALA A 56 12.48 5.86 -2.74
C ALA A 56 12.46 4.60 -3.62
N ALA A 57 11.68 4.60 -4.71
CA ALA A 57 11.60 3.47 -5.63
C ALA A 57 12.95 3.19 -6.31
N VAL A 58 13.66 4.22 -6.78
CA VAL A 58 14.98 4.09 -7.41
C VAL A 58 15.99 3.49 -6.45
N VAL A 59 16.15 4.10 -5.27
CA VAL A 59 17.18 3.65 -4.31
C VAL A 59 16.89 2.25 -3.81
N SER A 60 15.63 1.96 -3.45
CA SER A 60 15.24 0.63 -2.96
C SER A 60 15.37 -0.45 -4.04
N THR A 61 14.98 -0.15 -5.28
CA THR A 61 15.13 -1.07 -6.42
C THR A 61 16.59 -1.31 -6.77
N LEU A 62 17.45 -0.27 -6.66
CA LEU A 62 18.91 -0.46 -6.82
C LEU A 62 19.49 -1.35 -5.72
N VAL A 63 19.07 -1.19 -4.46
CA VAL A 63 19.48 -2.10 -3.38
C VAL A 63 19.04 -3.52 -3.69
N MET A 64 17.81 -3.74 -4.12
CA MET A 64 17.31 -5.06 -4.52
C MET A 64 18.14 -5.66 -5.67
N GLY A 65 18.38 -4.88 -6.72
CA GLY A 65 19.11 -5.36 -7.90
C GLY A 65 20.59 -5.61 -7.66
N LEU A 66 21.28 -4.73 -6.91
CA LEU A 66 22.72 -4.80 -6.71
C LEU A 66 23.12 -5.73 -5.56
N PHE A 67 22.33 -5.76 -4.47
CA PHE A 67 22.63 -6.55 -3.28
C PHE A 67 22.04 -7.97 -3.33
N ALA A 68 20.74 -8.09 -3.65
CA ALA A 68 20.09 -9.39 -3.72
C ALA A 68 20.23 -10.09 -5.08
N ASN A 69 20.53 -9.33 -6.13
CA ASN A 69 20.63 -9.81 -7.51
C ASN A 69 19.37 -10.55 -8.00
N VAL A 70 18.21 -9.95 -7.75
CA VAL A 70 16.89 -10.49 -8.16
C VAL A 70 16.11 -9.46 -9.00
N PRO A 71 15.24 -9.91 -9.92
CA PRO A 71 14.56 -9.04 -10.89
C PRO A 71 13.32 -8.34 -10.35
N TYR A 72 13.31 -7.98 -9.08
CA TYR A 72 12.19 -7.30 -8.43
C TYR A 72 12.43 -5.81 -8.31
N ALA A 73 11.41 -5.03 -8.60
CA ALA A 73 11.38 -3.59 -8.36
C ALA A 73 10.55 -3.27 -7.11
N LEU A 74 10.94 -2.20 -6.43
CA LEU A 74 10.29 -1.69 -5.23
C LEU A 74 9.72 -0.29 -5.49
N ALA A 75 8.58 -0.03 -4.87
CA ALA A 75 8.00 1.31 -4.81
C ALA A 75 7.04 1.41 -3.61
N PRO A 76 6.52 2.61 -3.25
CA PRO A 76 5.53 2.74 -2.19
C PRO A 76 4.31 1.85 -2.42
N GLY A 77 4.04 0.93 -1.48
CA GLY A 77 3.00 -0.09 -1.61
C GLY A 77 1.58 0.49 -1.54
N MET A 78 0.70 0.12 -2.48
CA MET A 78 -0.64 0.70 -2.59
C MET A 78 -1.49 0.53 -1.34
N GLY A 79 -1.50 -0.66 -0.76
CA GLY A 79 -2.23 -0.94 0.48
C GLY A 79 -1.68 -0.14 1.66
N LEU A 80 -0.36 0.00 1.73
CA LEU A 80 0.34 0.72 2.79
C LEU A 80 0.19 2.24 2.64
N ASN A 81 0.15 2.77 1.40
CA ASN A 81 -0.20 4.16 1.12
C ASN A 81 -1.59 4.52 1.63
N ALA A 82 -2.54 3.63 1.35
CA ALA A 82 -3.91 3.77 1.80
C ALA A 82 -4.02 3.66 3.33
N PHE A 83 -3.30 2.73 3.94
CA PHE A 83 -3.22 2.60 5.40
C PHE A 83 -2.62 3.85 6.04
N PHE A 84 -1.52 4.36 5.50
CA PHE A 84 -0.89 5.60 5.92
C PHE A 84 -1.90 6.77 5.92
N THR A 85 -2.53 7.01 4.78
CA THR A 85 -3.40 8.18 4.58
C THR A 85 -4.72 8.05 5.33
N PHE A 86 -5.46 6.97 5.06
CA PHE A 86 -6.85 6.87 5.48
C PHE A 86 -7.00 6.31 6.89
N THR A 87 -6.15 5.36 7.29
CA THR A 87 -6.21 4.82 8.64
C THR A 87 -5.40 5.66 9.62
N VAL A 88 -4.10 5.86 9.35
CA VAL A 88 -3.21 6.47 10.35
C VAL A 88 -3.46 7.98 10.46
N VAL A 89 -3.47 8.69 9.35
CA VAL A 89 -3.64 10.16 9.40
C VAL A 89 -5.11 10.53 9.64
N PHE A 90 -6.04 10.06 8.82
CA PHE A 90 -7.43 10.49 8.94
C PHE A 90 -8.21 9.75 10.03
N GLY A 91 -8.01 8.43 10.14
CA GLY A 91 -8.76 7.61 11.10
C GLY A 91 -8.28 7.73 12.54
N LEU A 92 -6.96 7.68 12.74
CA LEU A 92 -6.34 7.71 14.07
C LEU A 92 -5.89 9.10 14.50
N GLY A 93 -5.96 10.10 13.61
CA GLY A 93 -5.67 11.51 13.92
C GLY A 93 -4.19 11.81 14.17
N PHE A 94 -3.28 11.05 13.56
CA PHE A 94 -1.84 11.37 13.55
C PHE A 94 -1.52 12.36 12.44
N THR A 95 -0.49 13.15 12.62
CA THR A 95 0.07 13.97 11.53
C THR A 95 0.80 13.08 10.53
N TRP A 96 0.95 13.54 9.29
CA TRP A 96 1.71 12.78 8.29
C TRP A 96 3.19 12.62 8.68
N GLN A 97 3.76 13.56 9.45
CA GLN A 97 5.12 13.46 9.99
C GLN A 97 5.23 12.34 11.03
N GLU A 98 4.25 12.23 11.94
CA GLU A 98 4.15 11.11 12.90
C GLU A 98 3.99 9.77 12.17
N ALA A 99 3.19 9.73 11.09
CA ALA A 99 3.01 8.54 10.27
C ALA A 99 4.31 8.14 9.55
N LEU A 100 5.09 9.11 9.01
CA LEU A 100 6.42 8.83 8.44
C LEU A 100 7.40 8.29 9.51
N ALA A 101 7.34 8.81 10.73
CA ALA A 101 8.16 8.30 11.83
C ALA A 101 7.80 6.83 12.17
N MET A 102 6.52 6.48 12.17
CA MET A 102 6.08 5.08 12.34
C MET A 102 6.56 4.18 11.21
N VAL A 103 6.50 4.65 9.95
CA VAL A 103 7.02 3.91 8.77
C VAL A 103 8.52 3.69 8.89
N PHE A 104 9.28 4.71 9.33
CA PHE A 104 10.72 4.55 9.55
C PHE A 104 11.03 3.49 10.60
N ILE A 105 10.34 3.55 11.76
CA ILE A 105 10.50 2.55 12.83
C ILE A 105 10.07 1.16 12.34
N CYS A 106 8.99 1.08 11.55
CA CYS A 106 8.56 -0.16 10.91
C CYS A 106 9.66 -0.77 10.03
N GLY A 107 10.31 0.04 9.17
CA GLY A 107 11.42 -0.42 8.36
C GLY A 107 12.60 -0.94 9.19
N LEU A 108 12.98 -0.23 10.27
CA LEU A 108 14.01 -0.72 11.19
C LEU A 108 13.61 -2.02 11.91
N LEU A 109 12.35 -2.11 12.31
CA LEU A 109 11.80 -3.34 12.91
C LEU A 109 11.86 -4.50 11.90
N ASN A 110 11.47 -4.28 10.64
CA ASN A 110 11.54 -5.28 9.58
C ASN A 110 12.98 -5.70 9.26
N VAL A 111 13.93 -4.76 9.28
CA VAL A 111 15.38 -5.07 9.19
C VAL A 111 15.80 -5.99 10.35
N PHE A 112 15.45 -5.61 11.59
CA PHE A 112 15.77 -6.41 12.77
C PHE A 112 15.13 -7.80 12.73
N ILE A 113 13.85 -7.88 12.35
CA ILE A 113 13.13 -9.14 12.16
C ILE A 113 13.82 -10.00 11.08
N THR A 114 14.24 -9.40 9.97
CA THR A 114 14.86 -10.12 8.84
C THR A 114 16.23 -10.68 9.18
N VAL A 115 17.04 -9.94 9.92
CA VAL A 115 18.40 -10.38 10.31
C VAL A 115 18.38 -11.40 11.46
N THR A 116 17.30 -11.42 12.25
CA THR A 116 17.15 -12.32 13.40
C THR A 116 16.28 -13.53 13.07
N LYS A 117 16.24 -14.51 14.00
CA LYS A 117 15.32 -15.66 13.89
C LYS A 117 13.85 -15.31 14.17
N ILE A 118 13.55 -14.06 14.55
CA ILE A 118 12.18 -13.61 14.89
C ILE A 118 11.28 -13.71 13.66
N ARG A 119 11.81 -13.44 12.45
CA ARG A 119 11.07 -13.60 11.19
C ARG A 119 10.42 -14.97 11.07
N LYS A 120 11.20 -16.03 11.29
CA LYS A 120 10.71 -17.41 11.31
C LYS A 120 9.51 -17.58 12.24
N MET A 121 9.64 -17.07 13.47
CA MET A 121 8.60 -17.18 14.49
C MET A 121 7.32 -16.44 14.06
N ILE A 122 7.42 -15.28 13.40
CA ILE A 122 6.27 -14.50 12.91
C ILE A 122 5.59 -15.23 11.77
N ILE A 123 6.34 -15.70 10.76
CA ILE A 123 5.79 -16.42 9.61
C ILE A 123 5.06 -17.69 10.07
N GLN A 124 5.65 -18.45 11.01
CA GLN A 124 5.04 -19.64 11.56
C GLN A 124 3.87 -19.37 12.51
N ALA A 125 3.83 -18.18 13.11
CA ALA A 125 2.78 -17.81 14.07
C ALA A 125 1.43 -17.55 13.41
N ILE A 126 1.41 -17.02 12.18
CA ILE A 126 0.17 -16.63 11.52
C ILE A 126 -0.25 -17.72 10.55
N PRO A 127 -1.45 -18.28 10.70
CA PRO A 127 -1.96 -19.30 9.79
C PRO A 127 -1.96 -18.85 8.33
N VAL A 128 -1.61 -19.75 7.41
CA VAL A 128 -1.52 -19.47 5.97
C VAL A 128 -2.83 -18.90 5.42
N SER A 129 -3.97 -19.47 5.83
CA SER A 129 -5.30 -18.97 5.46
C SER A 129 -5.50 -17.49 5.86
N MET A 130 -5.00 -17.09 7.03
CA MET A 130 -5.10 -15.70 7.48
C MET A 130 -4.14 -14.77 6.74
N GLN A 131 -2.94 -15.24 6.37
CA GLN A 131 -2.02 -14.47 5.52
C GLN A 131 -2.66 -14.13 4.17
N HIS A 132 -3.30 -15.12 3.54
CA HIS A 132 -4.05 -14.95 2.29
C HIS A 132 -5.27 -14.01 2.47
N ALA A 133 -5.98 -14.15 3.60
CA ALA A 133 -7.11 -13.27 3.91
C ALA A 133 -6.69 -11.81 4.08
N ILE A 134 -5.56 -11.54 4.74
CA ILE A 134 -5.02 -10.18 4.88
C ILE A 134 -4.65 -9.62 3.50
N GLY A 135 -3.95 -10.38 2.66
CA GLY A 135 -3.58 -9.95 1.31
C GLY A 135 -4.80 -9.61 0.43
N GLY A 136 -5.79 -10.51 0.40
CA GLY A 136 -7.05 -10.27 -0.31
C GLY A 136 -7.84 -9.10 0.26
N GLY A 137 -7.84 -8.95 1.58
CA GLY A 137 -8.50 -7.85 2.29
C GLY A 137 -7.91 -6.48 1.99
N ILE A 138 -6.59 -6.38 1.90
CA ILE A 138 -5.91 -5.16 1.41
C ILE A 138 -6.41 -4.85 -0.01
N GLY A 139 -6.59 -5.88 -0.86
CA GLY A 139 -7.17 -5.71 -2.19
C GLY A 139 -8.58 -5.11 -2.16
N VAL A 140 -9.48 -5.64 -1.33
CA VAL A 140 -10.84 -5.07 -1.14
C VAL A 140 -10.77 -3.63 -0.66
N PHE A 141 -9.91 -3.35 0.30
CA PHE A 141 -9.73 -2.01 0.87
C PHE A 141 -9.25 -1.00 -0.18
N VAL A 142 -8.24 -1.36 -0.97
CA VAL A 142 -7.70 -0.51 -2.05
C VAL A 142 -8.74 -0.28 -3.15
N ALA A 143 -9.48 -1.33 -3.54
CA ALA A 143 -10.57 -1.20 -4.52
C ALA A 143 -11.69 -0.28 -4.00
N TYR A 144 -12.07 -0.39 -2.73
CA TYR A 144 -13.05 0.48 -2.11
C TYR A 144 -12.61 1.96 -2.11
N ILE A 145 -11.34 2.22 -1.79
CA ILE A 145 -10.76 3.57 -1.89
C ILE A 145 -10.80 4.07 -3.34
N GLY A 146 -10.46 3.20 -4.31
CA GLY A 146 -10.56 3.52 -5.73
C GLY A 146 -11.98 3.93 -6.13
N LEU A 147 -13.00 3.18 -5.72
CA LEU A 147 -14.41 3.49 -5.98
C LEU A 147 -14.83 4.83 -5.36
N LYS A 148 -14.36 5.12 -4.13
CA LYS A 148 -14.61 6.40 -3.46
C LYS A 148 -13.93 7.56 -4.19
N ASN A 149 -12.64 7.43 -4.53
CA ASN A 149 -11.88 8.49 -5.22
C ASN A 149 -12.34 8.69 -6.68
N ALA A 150 -12.95 7.68 -7.29
CA ALA A 150 -13.60 7.76 -8.58
C ALA A 150 -14.94 8.51 -8.53
N ASN A 151 -15.40 8.92 -7.35
CA ASN A 151 -16.75 9.43 -7.13
C ASN A 151 -17.85 8.49 -7.67
N LEU A 152 -17.60 7.17 -7.65
CA LEU A 152 -18.61 6.17 -8.04
C LEU A 152 -19.53 5.77 -6.88
N LEU A 153 -19.14 6.10 -5.66
CA LEU A 153 -19.94 5.87 -4.45
C LEU A 153 -20.42 7.19 -3.89
N SER A 154 -21.70 7.25 -3.57
CA SER A 154 -22.33 8.25 -2.70
C SER A 154 -22.70 7.60 -1.37
N PHE A 155 -22.86 8.40 -0.34
CA PHE A 155 -23.23 7.91 0.98
C PHE A 155 -24.56 8.54 1.36
N LEU A 156 -25.59 7.68 1.49
CA LEU A 156 -26.90 8.09 1.93
C LEU A 156 -26.98 7.97 3.45
N SER A 157 -27.39 9.06 4.11
CA SER A 157 -27.65 9.07 5.55
C SER A 157 -29.12 9.43 5.80
N ASP A 158 -29.80 8.66 6.65
CA ASP A 158 -31.10 9.08 7.17
C ASP A 158 -30.86 10.21 8.18
N ALA A 159 -31.55 11.35 7.99
CA ALA A 159 -31.45 12.49 8.89
C ALA A 159 -31.76 12.14 10.35
N LYS A 160 -32.59 11.12 10.60
CA LYS A 160 -32.93 10.65 11.95
C LYS A 160 -31.78 9.95 12.66
N THR A 161 -30.77 9.46 11.92
CA THR A 161 -29.62 8.77 12.48
C THR A 161 -28.40 9.66 12.66
N ILE A 162 -28.43 10.91 12.18
CA ILE A 162 -27.34 11.86 12.35
C ILE A 162 -27.24 12.24 13.84
N ALA A 163 -26.08 11.94 14.44
CA ALA A 163 -25.81 12.22 15.85
C ALA A 163 -25.23 13.62 16.05
N THR A 164 -24.22 13.97 15.22
CA THR A 164 -23.54 15.28 15.30
C THR A 164 -23.29 15.86 13.90
N ILE A 165 -23.29 17.19 13.85
CA ILE A 165 -22.76 17.97 12.73
C ILE A 165 -21.71 18.92 13.29
N ASN A 166 -20.53 18.96 12.67
CA ASN A 166 -19.40 19.78 13.12
C ASN A 166 -19.05 19.55 14.61
N ASN A 167 -19.11 18.28 15.04
CA ASN A 167 -18.87 17.83 16.41
C ASN A 167 -19.87 18.39 17.45
N GLN A 168 -21.00 18.97 17.02
CA GLN A 168 -22.08 19.37 17.87
C GLN A 168 -23.29 18.44 17.68
N PRO A 169 -24.07 18.15 18.72
CA PRO A 169 -25.29 17.36 18.59
C PRO A 169 -26.20 17.92 17.48
N TYR A 170 -26.69 17.02 16.62
CA TYR A 170 -27.53 17.43 15.48
C TYR A 170 -28.79 18.08 15.95
N GLN A 171 -28.98 19.33 15.54
CA GLN A 171 -30.22 20.04 15.62
C GLN A 171 -30.60 20.52 14.22
N ALA A 172 -31.81 20.17 13.76
CA ALA A 172 -32.26 20.50 12.41
C ALA A 172 -32.61 22.01 12.31
N THR A 173 -31.65 22.87 12.58
CA THR A 173 -31.78 24.33 12.51
C THR A 173 -30.82 24.90 11.48
N VAL A 174 -31.20 26.05 10.89
CA VAL A 174 -30.34 26.77 9.92
C VAL A 174 -28.96 27.11 10.51
N GLU A 175 -28.86 27.28 11.83
CA GLU A 175 -27.61 27.59 12.51
C GLU A 175 -26.60 26.44 12.51
N SER A 176 -27.08 25.19 12.47
CA SER A 176 -26.21 24.01 12.39
C SER A 176 -25.36 23.96 11.10
N PHE A 177 -25.76 24.69 10.08
CA PHE A 177 -25.09 24.77 8.78
C PHE A 177 -24.34 26.09 8.55
N LYS A 178 -24.37 27.00 9.54
CA LYS A 178 -23.68 28.28 9.45
C LYS A 178 -22.16 28.06 9.44
N GLY A 179 -21.47 28.45 8.37
CA GLY A 179 -20.06 28.24 8.20
C GLY A 179 -19.68 26.95 7.44
N GLY A 180 -20.69 26.24 6.90
CA GLY A 180 -20.47 24.96 6.16
C GLY A 180 -20.44 23.74 7.07
N VAL A 181 -20.48 22.56 6.44
CA VAL A 181 -20.43 21.26 7.14
C VAL A 181 -19.06 20.64 6.88
N PHE A 182 -18.27 20.43 7.91
CA PHE A 182 -16.96 19.81 7.81
C PHE A 182 -16.91 18.40 8.45
N SER A 183 -17.86 18.05 9.30
CA SER A 183 -18.00 16.70 9.82
C SER A 183 -19.46 16.32 10.08
N VAL A 184 -19.81 15.07 9.82
CA VAL A 184 -21.10 14.48 10.15
C VAL A 184 -20.85 13.12 10.80
N THR A 185 -21.40 12.91 11.99
CA THR A 185 -21.37 11.60 12.65
C THR A 185 -22.78 11.04 12.69
N SER A 186 -22.95 9.79 12.31
CA SER A 186 -24.21 9.07 12.35
C SER A 186 -24.07 7.80 13.20
N ASN A 187 -25.08 7.52 14.01
CA ASN A 187 -25.17 6.31 14.86
C ASN A 187 -25.61 5.07 14.07
N GLY A 188 -25.38 5.03 12.81
CA GLY A 188 -25.80 4.01 11.85
C GLY A 188 -26.59 4.65 10.69
N GLY A 189 -27.03 3.82 9.73
CA GLY A 189 -27.85 4.33 8.62
C GLY A 189 -27.09 5.08 7.52
N ILE A 190 -25.76 5.13 7.55
CA ILE A 190 -24.98 5.56 6.39
C ILE A 190 -24.77 4.33 5.51
N VAL A 191 -25.33 4.37 4.31
CA VAL A 191 -25.24 3.26 3.35
C VAL A 191 -24.56 3.75 2.08
N PRO A 192 -23.52 3.01 1.59
CA PRO A 192 -22.96 3.30 0.28
C PRO A 192 -24.01 3.05 -0.81
N SER A 193 -24.11 3.98 -1.72
CA SER A 193 -25.04 3.97 -2.85
C SER A 193 -24.28 4.32 -4.13
N LEU A 194 -24.84 3.95 -5.26
CA LEU A 194 -24.30 4.35 -6.56
C LEU A 194 -24.53 5.84 -6.78
N VAL A 195 -23.49 6.53 -7.27
CA VAL A 195 -23.58 7.95 -7.60
C VAL A 195 -24.54 8.19 -8.76
N ASN A 196 -25.09 9.40 -8.86
CA ASN A 196 -25.73 9.85 -10.08
C ASN A 196 -24.65 10.33 -11.07
N PHE A 197 -24.55 9.68 -12.24
CA PHE A 197 -23.53 9.94 -13.28
C PHE A 197 -23.71 11.26 -14.02
N THR A 198 -24.36 12.24 -13.45
CA THR A 198 -24.43 13.61 -13.98
C THR A 198 -23.14 14.40 -13.75
N GLN A 199 -22.28 13.95 -12.84
CA GLN A 199 -20.99 14.59 -12.55
C GLN A 199 -19.94 14.12 -13.56
N SER A 200 -19.23 15.07 -14.17
CA SER A 200 -18.17 14.80 -15.17
C SER A 200 -17.06 13.91 -14.62
N ASP A 201 -16.68 14.08 -13.36
CA ASP A 201 -15.63 13.30 -12.71
C ASP A 201 -16.00 11.81 -12.60
N ALA A 202 -17.23 11.51 -12.18
CA ALA A 202 -17.70 10.12 -12.06
C ALA A 202 -17.82 9.45 -13.43
N LEU A 203 -18.29 10.18 -14.43
CA LEU A 203 -18.38 9.70 -15.81
C LEU A 203 -17.00 9.46 -16.40
N LEU A 204 -16.06 10.39 -16.20
CA LEU A 204 -14.67 10.26 -16.64
C LEU A 204 -14.01 9.03 -15.99
N ALA A 205 -14.17 8.86 -14.67
CA ALA A 205 -13.63 7.72 -13.95
C ALA A 205 -14.21 6.38 -14.45
N LEU A 206 -15.51 6.32 -14.74
CA LEU A 206 -16.16 5.14 -15.34
C LEU A 206 -15.58 4.82 -16.72
N ILE A 207 -15.43 5.82 -17.60
CA ILE A 207 -14.82 5.64 -18.93
C ILE A 207 -13.37 5.15 -18.76
N GLY A 208 -12.59 5.78 -17.88
CA GLY A 208 -11.21 5.40 -17.58
C GLY A 208 -11.10 3.96 -17.05
N LEU A 209 -12.04 3.54 -16.21
CA LEU A 209 -12.11 2.16 -15.70
C LEU A 209 -12.38 1.18 -16.85
N LEU A 210 -13.34 1.44 -17.70
CA LEU A 210 -13.65 0.59 -18.86
C LEU A 210 -12.45 0.46 -19.80
N ILE A 211 -11.78 1.57 -20.11
CA ILE A 211 -10.57 1.57 -20.95
C ILE A 211 -9.48 0.71 -20.30
N THR A 212 -9.21 0.92 -19.00
CA THR A 212 -8.18 0.19 -18.27
C THR A 212 -8.50 -1.30 -18.21
N VAL A 213 -9.75 -1.70 -17.94
CA VAL A 213 -10.22 -3.10 -17.96
C VAL A 213 -9.97 -3.74 -19.33
N ILE A 214 -10.34 -3.07 -20.41
CA ILE A 214 -10.12 -3.59 -21.79
C ILE A 214 -8.63 -3.83 -22.04
N LEU A 215 -7.78 -2.88 -21.66
CA LEU A 215 -6.33 -2.99 -21.85
C LEU A 215 -5.72 -4.13 -21.01
N VAL A 216 -6.17 -4.28 -19.76
CA VAL A 216 -5.71 -5.36 -18.86
C VAL A 216 -6.14 -6.73 -19.38
N ILE A 217 -7.41 -6.91 -19.79
CA ILE A 217 -7.92 -8.17 -20.35
C ILE A 217 -7.18 -8.54 -21.63
N LYS A 218 -6.81 -7.55 -22.46
CA LYS A 218 -6.01 -7.76 -23.66
C LYS A 218 -4.52 -7.95 -23.40
N ASN A 219 -4.10 -8.02 -22.13
CA ASN A 219 -2.70 -8.17 -21.71
C ASN A 219 -1.76 -7.11 -22.34
N VAL A 220 -2.24 -5.87 -22.49
CA VAL A 220 -1.43 -4.77 -23.00
C VAL A 220 -0.38 -4.39 -21.94
N ARG A 221 0.89 -4.38 -22.33
CA ARG A 221 1.96 -3.96 -21.40
C ARG A 221 1.77 -2.51 -20.98
N GLY A 222 1.78 -2.25 -19.66
CA GLY A 222 1.52 -0.92 -19.11
C GLY A 222 0.06 -0.48 -19.19
N ALA A 223 -0.90 -1.41 -19.26
CA ALA A 223 -2.34 -1.16 -19.36
C ALA A 223 -2.84 -0.08 -18.39
N ILE A 224 -2.41 -0.14 -17.14
CA ILE A 224 -2.83 0.80 -16.08
C ILE A 224 -2.29 2.20 -16.38
N LEU A 225 -1.00 2.33 -16.72
CA LEU A 225 -0.40 3.61 -17.09
C LEU A 225 -1.07 4.22 -18.31
N ILE A 226 -1.27 3.42 -19.36
CA ILE A 226 -1.98 3.86 -20.58
C ILE A 226 -3.40 4.31 -20.23
N GLY A 227 -4.09 3.57 -19.37
CA GLY A 227 -5.40 3.93 -18.85
C GLY A 227 -5.41 5.32 -18.20
N ILE A 228 -4.45 5.60 -17.31
CA ILE A 228 -4.31 6.92 -16.66
C ILE A 228 -4.07 8.02 -17.69
N VAL A 229 -3.13 7.81 -18.63
CA VAL A 229 -2.80 8.81 -19.65
C VAL A 229 -4.00 9.10 -20.54
N VAL A 230 -4.66 8.07 -21.06
CA VAL A 230 -5.83 8.24 -21.95
C VAL A 230 -6.98 8.92 -21.19
N THR A 231 -7.24 8.53 -19.96
CA THR A 231 -8.30 9.16 -19.13
C THR A 231 -7.96 10.62 -18.82
N THR A 232 -6.69 10.95 -18.57
CA THR A 232 -6.25 12.34 -18.37
C THR A 232 -6.43 13.17 -19.64
N LEU A 233 -6.13 12.60 -20.81
CA LEU A 233 -6.38 13.30 -22.09
C LEU A 233 -7.87 13.52 -22.33
N LEU A 234 -8.74 12.59 -21.96
CA LEU A 234 -10.20 12.74 -22.02
C LEU A 234 -10.74 13.76 -21.02
N ALA A 235 -10.05 13.96 -19.89
CA ALA A 235 -10.43 14.93 -18.87
C ALA A 235 -10.44 16.37 -19.40
N ILE A 236 -9.59 16.69 -20.37
CA ILE A 236 -9.48 18.03 -20.97
C ILE A 236 -10.77 18.42 -21.71
N PRO A 237 -11.24 17.69 -22.73
CA PRO A 237 -12.47 18.03 -23.43
C PRO A 237 -13.73 17.87 -22.57
N MET A 238 -13.69 17.07 -21.50
CA MET A 238 -14.80 16.94 -20.54
C MET A 238 -14.85 18.08 -19.51
N GLY A 239 -13.88 19.00 -19.53
CA GLY A 239 -13.83 20.14 -18.60
C GLY A 239 -13.46 19.78 -17.16
N VAL A 240 -12.96 18.55 -16.91
CA VAL A 240 -12.45 18.12 -15.60
C VAL A 240 -11.04 18.69 -15.35
N VAL A 241 -10.26 18.85 -16.41
CA VAL A 241 -8.95 19.49 -16.39
C VAL A 241 -8.95 20.72 -17.27
N ASP A 242 -8.68 21.88 -16.68
CA ASP A 242 -8.50 23.14 -17.37
C ASP A 242 -7.01 23.49 -17.43
N LEU A 243 -6.43 23.35 -18.62
CA LEU A 243 -5.00 23.63 -18.85
C LEU A 243 -4.64 25.11 -18.68
N SER A 244 -5.62 26.02 -18.76
CA SER A 244 -5.39 27.47 -18.59
C SER A 244 -5.14 27.84 -17.11
N THR A 245 -5.62 27.04 -16.18
CA THR A 245 -5.45 27.24 -14.74
C THR A 245 -4.18 26.57 -14.19
N VAL A 246 -3.48 25.76 -15.01
CA VAL A 246 -2.28 25.04 -14.60
C VAL A 246 -1.12 26.01 -14.36
N ASN A 247 -0.63 26.04 -13.15
CA ASN A 247 0.57 26.82 -12.81
C ASN A 247 1.84 26.02 -13.17
N TRP A 248 2.34 26.18 -14.38
CA TRP A 248 3.51 25.47 -14.90
C TRP A 248 4.80 25.76 -14.14
N SER A 249 4.90 26.92 -13.47
CA SER A 249 6.08 27.26 -12.66
C SER A 249 6.13 26.46 -11.34
N GLN A 250 4.97 26.16 -10.78
CA GLN A 250 4.85 25.28 -9.60
C GLN A 250 4.92 23.80 -9.97
N ASN A 251 4.52 23.43 -11.18
CA ASN A 251 4.64 22.08 -11.73
C ASN A 251 5.95 21.95 -12.53
N SER A 252 7.09 22.01 -11.85
CA SER A 252 8.40 21.88 -12.47
C SER A 252 9.29 20.95 -11.66
N LEU A 253 10.33 20.40 -12.29
CA LEU A 253 11.32 19.59 -11.58
C LEU A 253 12.03 20.39 -10.50
N ALA A 254 12.29 21.69 -10.73
CA ALA A 254 12.92 22.57 -9.74
C ALA A 254 12.00 22.78 -8.52
N SER A 255 10.68 22.97 -8.75
CA SER A 255 9.70 23.04 -7.68
C SER A 255 9.62 21.73 -6.90
N ALA A 256 9.62 20.58 -7.59
CA ALA A 256 9.62 19.27 -6.93
C ALA A 256 10.83 19.07 -6.00
N PHE A 257 12.02 19.53 -6.41
CA PHE A 257 13.20 19.49 -5.54
C PHE A 257 13.10 20.47 -4.36
N SER A 258 12.49 21.65 -4.56
CA SER A 258 12.24 22.59 -3.48
C SER A 258 11.24 22.03 -2.46
N ASP A 259 10.14 21.46 -2.96
CA ASP A 259 9.09 20.87 -2.12
C ASP A 259 9.57 19.61 -1.39
N LEU A 260 10.49 18.84 -1.98
CA LEU A 260 11.10 17.68 -1.35
C LEU A 260 11.76 18.02 0.00
N GLN A 261 12.30 19.25 0.15
CA GLN A 261 12.86 19.69 1.42
C GLN A 261 11.87 19.71 2.57
N VAL A 262 10.56 19.81 2.28
CA VAL A 262 9.49 19.76 3.29
C VAL A 262 9.30 18.34 3.82
N THR A 263 9.47 17.33 2.98
CA THR A 263 9.18 15.93 3.32
C THR A 263 10.42 15.14 3.71
N ILE A 264 11.58 15.48 3.14
CA ILE A 264 12.85 14.81 3.48
C ILE A 264 13.19 15.03 4.95
N PHE A 265 13.51 13.95 5.64
CA PHE A 265 13.79 13.93 7.09
C PHE A 265 12.65 14.43 7.99
N ALA A 266 11.44 14.69 7.47
CA ALA A 266 10.31 15.14 8.26
C ALA A 266 9.92 14.13 9.36
N ALA A 267 10.18 12.84 9.14
CA ALA A 267 10.02 11.78 10.14
C ALA A 267 10.80 12.06 11.44
N PHE A 268 11.95 12.72 11.35
CA PHE A 268 12.88 12.96 12.49
C PHE A 268 12.69 14.32 13.16
N GLY A 269 11.85 15.18 12.57
CA GLY A 269 11.57 16.50 13.12
C GLY A 269 10.77 16.47 14.42
N SER A 270 10.56 17.66 15.00
CA SER A 270 9.73 17.84 16.21
C SER A 270 8.31 17.36 16.02
N GLU A 271 7.74 17.55 14.83
CA GLU A 271 6.36 17.12 14.47
C GLU A 271 6.28 15.63 14.09
N GLY A 272 7.39 14.96 13.82
CA GLY A 272 7.49 13.54 13.55
C GLY A 272 7.82 12.75 14.83
N MET A 273 9.04 12.24 14.90
CA MET A 273 9.49 11.39 16.02
C MET A 273 9.43 12.10 17.38
N GLY A 274 9.66 13.43 17.42
CA GLY A 274 9.54 14.21 18.64
C GLY A 274 8.14 14.21 19.23
N LYS A 275 7.10 14.33 18.40
CA LYS A 275 5.71 14.36 18.80
C LYS A 275 5.12 12.96 19.02
N LEU A 276 5.57 11.98 18.23
CA LEU A 276 5.07 10.60 18.25
C LEU A 276 5.12 9.98 19.66
N PHE A 277 6.17 10.24 20.44
CA PHE A 277 6.37 9.70 21.78
C PHE A 277 6.04 10.68 22.91
N SER A 278 5.56 11.88 22.59
CA SER A 278 5.29 12.92 23.58
C SER A 278 4.03 12.65 24.43
N ASN A 279 3.07 11.87 23.90
CA ASN A 279 1.82 11.56 24.60
C ASN A 279 1.78 10.07 25.02
N PRO A 280 2.00 9.76 26.33
CA PRO A 280 1.97 8.40 26.83
C PRO A 280 0.65 7.64 26.57
N ALA A 281 -0.49 8.34 26.55
CA ALA A 281 -1.79 7.74 26.31
C ALA A 281 -1.93 7.19 24.86
N LYS A 282 -1.19 7.75 23.90
CA LYS A 282 -1.19 7.28 22.51
C LYS A 282 -0.16 6.19 22.22
N LEU A 283 0.78 5.90 23.13
CA LEU A 283 1.84 4.92 22.89
C LEU A 283 1.33 3.51 22.49
N PRO A 284 0.30 2.94 23.16
CA PRO A 284 -0.23 1.65 22.72
C PRO A 284 -0.68 1.67 21.24
N LEU A 285 -1.36 2.74 20.84
CA LEU A 285 -1.83 2.94 19.47
C LEU A 285 -0.66 3.08 18.49
N VAL A 286 0.40 3.80 18.86
CA VAL A 286 1.63 3.94 18.07
C VAL A 286 2.27 2.58 17.82
N PHE A 287 2.50 1.79 18.87
CA PHE A 287 3.09 0.46 18.73
C PHE A 287 2.23 -0.49 17.90
N MET A 288 0.92 -0.47 18.09
CA MET A 288 -0.02 -1.28 17.30
C MET A 288 -0.02 -0.88 15.82
N THR A 289 0.07 0.41 15.53
CA THR A 289 0.14 0.92 14.15
C THR A 289 1.44 0.52 13.48
N ILE A 290 2.59 0.64 14.16
CA ILE A 290 3.90 0.17 13.67
C ILE A 290 3.87 -1.33 13.40
N PHE A 291 3.27 -2.11 14.31
CA PHE A 291 3.13 -3.56 14.15
C PHE A 291 2.23 -3.91 12.96
N ALA A 292 1.12 -3.21 12.76
CA ALA A 292 0.24 -3.39 11.61
C ALA A 292 0.95 -3.05 10.29
N PHE A 293 1.73 -1.96 10.23
CA PHE A 293 2.60 -1.66 9.09
C PHE A 293 3.57 -2.80 8.82
N SER A 294 4.27 -3.28 9.85
CA SER A 294 5.28 -4.34 9.74
C SER A 294 4.69 -5.66 9.23
N LEU A 295 3.55 -6.08 9.76
CA LEU A 295 2.87 -7.28 9.29
C LEU A 295 2.42 -7.16 7.84
N SER A 296 1.72 -6.06 7.51
CA SER A 296 1.22 -5.84 6.14
C SER A 296 2.35 -5.80 5.13
N ASP A 297 3.45 -5.10 5.43
CA ASP A 297 4.65 -4.99 4.59
C ASP A 297 5.32 -6.37 4.39
N THR A 298 5.52 -7.09 5.50
CA THR A 298 6.14 -8.43 5.45
C THR A 298 5.33 -9.41 4.63
N PHE A 299 4.00 -9.45 4.78
CA PHE A 299 3.15 -10.40 4.05
C PHE A 299 2.95 -10.02 2.60
N ASP A 300 2.90 -8.75 2.27
CA ASP A 300 2.84 -8.27 0.88
C ASP A 300 4.08 -8.71 0.10
N THR A 301 5.26 -8.49 0.68
CA THR A 301 6.54 -8.90 0.08
C THR A 301 6.71 -10.41 0.00
N LEU A 302 6.40 -11.14 1.08
CA LEU A 302 6.47 -12.61 1.06
C LEU A 302 5.49 -13.21 0.05
N GLY A 303 4.26 -12.70 0.00
CA GLY A 303 3.25 -13.12 -0.98
C GLY A 303 3.75 -12.91 -2.41
N THR A 304 4.38 -11.77 -2.68
CA THR A 304 4.98 -11.48 -3.98
C THR A 304 6.13 -12.45 -4.31
N PHE A 305 7.05 -12.70 -3.40
CA PHE A 305 8.18 -13.61 -3.63
C PHE A 305 7.74 -15.06 -3.84
N ILE A 306 6.83 -15.57 -3.00
CA ILE A 306 6.32 -16.94 -3.12
C ILE A 306 5.48 -17.09 -4.40
N GLY A 307 4.57 -16.15 -4.65
CA GLY A 307 3.67 -16.21 -5.79
C GLY A 307 4.35 -16.12 -7.15
N THR A 308 5.42 -15.34 -7.26
CA THR A 308 6.12 -15.10 -8.53
C THR A 308 7.46 -15.81 -8.62
N GLY A 309 8.25 -15.85 -7.54
CA GLY A 309 9.61 -16.36 -7.54
C GLY A 309 9.70 -17.88 -7.62
N ARG A 310 8.80 -18.60 -6.93
CA ARG A 310 8.75 -20.07 -6.94
C ARG A 310 8.43 -20.62 -8.32
N LYS A 311 7.38 -20.10 -8.95
CA LYS A 311 6.93 -20.58 -10.29
C LYS A 311 7.96 -20.32 -11.38
N THR A 312 8.83 -19.35 -11.21
CA THR A 312 9.80 -18.89 -12.21
C THR A 312 11.22 -19.36 -11.94
N GLY A 313 11.47 -20.01 -10.78
CA GLY A 313 12.79 -20.52 -10.38
C GLY A 313 13.80 -19.44 -9.96
N ILE A 314 13.35 -18.21 -9.66
CA ILE A 314 14.20 -17.14 -9.11
C ILE A 314 14.67 -17.50 -7.71
N PHE A 315 13.75 -18.05 -6.91
CA PHE A 315 14.05 -18.63 -5.61
C PHE A 315 13.97 -20.14 -5.70
N SER A 316 14.99 -20.81 -5.19
CA SER A 316 15.06 -22.28 -5.12
C SER A 316 14.25 -22.80 -3.92
N ALA A 317 13.90 -24.10 -3.93
CA ALA A 317 13.31 -24.73 -2.75
C ALA A 317 14.24 -24.68 -1.53
N GLU A 318 15.54 -24.55 -1.74
CA GLU A 318 16.52 -24.35 -0.68
C GLU A 318 16.47 -22.93 -0.11
N ASP A 319 16.27 -21.89 -0.95
CA ASP A 319 16.04 -20.52 -0.48
C ASP A 319 14.80 -20.44 0.40
N GLU A 320 13.71 -21.15 0.05
CA GLU A 320 12.50 -21.23 0.84
C GLU A 320 12.74 -21.96 2.18
N ARG A 321 13.43 -23.10 2.16
CA ARG A 321 13.78 -23.82 3.39
C ARG A 321 14.68 -22.99 4.30
N MET A 322 15.64 -22.26 3.73
CA MET A 322 16.50 -21.36 4.50
C MET A 322 15.72 -20.18 5.09
N LEU A 323 14.63 -19.75 4.46
CA LEU A 323 13.71 -18.78 5.05
C LEU A 323 13.14 -19.30 6.38
N GLU A 324 12.83 -20.60 6.45
CA GLU A 324 12.27 -21.24 7.64
C GLU A 324 13.34 -21.68 8.67
N GLU A 325 14.54 -22.04 8.24
CA GLU A 325 15.57 -22.63 9.09
C GLU A 325 16.78 -21.72 9.31
N GLY A 326 17.06 -20.80 8.38
CA GLY A 326 18.25 -19.95 8.37
C GLY A 326 18.16 -18.72 9.27
N SER A 327 19.27 -17.98 9.30
CA SER A 327 19.36 -16.64 9.91
C SER A 327 20.37 -15.80 9.15
N GLY A 328 20.19 -14.48 9.13
CA GLY A 328 21.07 -13.55 8.43
C GLY A 328 20.83 -13.55 6.92
N PHE A 329 21.90 -13.51 6.12
CA PHE A 329 21.86 -13.39 4.65
C PHE A 329 22.23 -14.70 3.96
N SER A 330 21.73 -15.83 4.43
CA SER A 330 22.10 -17.15 3.97
C SER A 330 21.52 -17.52 2.60
N SER A 331 20.40 -16.94 2.21
CA SER A 331 19.75 -17.20 0.93
C SER A 331 19.56 -15.93 0.07
N LYS A 332 19.24 -16.10 -1.22
CA LYS A 332 18.82 -15.00 -2.09
C LYS A 332 17.57 -14.30 -1.54
N MET A 333 16.63 -15.08 -1.01
CA MET A 333 15.38 -14.56 -0.46
C MET A 333 15.63 -13.73 0.81
N ASP A 334 16.57 -14.12 1.67
CA ASP A 334 16.95 -13.29 2.84
C ASP A 334 17.49 -11.92 2.44
N LYS A 335 18.34 -11.88 1.41
CA LYS A 335 18.88 -10.63 0.87
C LYS A 335 17.80 -9.77 0.25
N ALA A 336 16.84 -10.38 -0.44
CA ALA A 336 15.73 -9.67 -1.04
C ALA A 336 14.79 -9.07 0.03
N LEU A 337 14.47 -9.83 1.08
CA LEU A 337 13.68 -9.33 2.22
C LEU A 337 14.40 -8.20 3.00
N PHE A 338 15.70 -8.28 3.11
CA PHE A 338 16.50 -7.22 3.72
C PHE A 338 16.48 -5.95 2.86
N ALA A 339 16.61 -6.10 1.54
CA ALA A 339 16.52 -4.97 0.61
C ALA A 339 15.14 -4.29 0.67
N ASP A 340 14.08 -5.07 0.80
CA ASP A 340 12.71 -4.59 0.99
C ASP A 340 12.56 -3.80 2.30
N ALA A 341 13.00 -4.38 3.43
CA ALA A 341 12.93 -3.73 4.74
C ALA A 341 13.72 -2.40 4.81
N ILE A 342 14.91 -2.36 4.18
CA ILE A 342 15.68 -1.10 4.04
C ILE A 342 14.91 -0.11 3.15
N GLY A 343 14.27 -0.60 2.08
CA GLY A 343 13.45 0.21 1.19
C GLY A 343 12.38 0.98 1.93
N THR A 344 11.69 0.35 2.86
CA THR A 344 10.68 0.98 3.73
C THR A 344 11.29 2.13 4.55
N SER A 345 12.46 1.94 5.19
CA SER A 345 13.13 3.01 5.93
C SER A 345 13.57 4.15 5.02
N ILE A 346 14.07 3.86 3.82
CA ILE A 346 14.46 4.85 2.81
C ILE A 346 13.22 5.66 2.38
N GLY A 347 12.08 5.01 2.11
CA GLY A 347 10.84 5.69 1.79
C GLY A 347 10.45 6.74 2.81
N ALA A 348 10.47 6.39 4.08
CA ALA A 348 10.17 7.30 5.19
C ALA A 348 11.14 8.47 5.30
N ILE A 349 12.44 8.26 5.03
CA ILE A 349 13.46 9.33 5.03
C ILE A 349 13.15 10.38 3.96
N PHE A 350 12.75 9.95 2.77
CA PHE A 350 12.44 10.86 1.66
C PHE A 350 11.02 11.42 1.72
N GLY A 351 10.17 10.91 2.60
CA GLY A 351 8.80 11.43 2.79
C GLY A 351 7.75 10.68 1.95
N THR A 352 7.86 9.36 1.90
CA THR A 352 6.79 8.50 1.36
C THR A 352 6.51 7.33 2.31
N SER A 353 5.42 6.60 2.07
CA SER A 353 5.04 5.44 2.88
C SER A 353 5.97 4.24 2.64
N ASN A 354 5.65 3.08 3.24
CA ASN A 354 6.40 1.84 3.09
C ASN A 354 6.69 1.54 1.62
N THR A 355 7.97 1.37 1.32
CA THR A 355 8.44 0.97 -0.02
C THR A 355 8.62 -0.54 -0.02
N THR A 356 7.78 -1.25 -0.74
CA THR A 356 7.68 -2.72 -0.75
C THR A 356 7.90 -3.30 -2.14
N THR A 357 8.11 -4.60 -2.21
CA THR A 357 8.33 -5.33 -3.47
C THR A 357 7.05 -5.44 -4.29
N TYR A 358 7.11 -5.02 -5.54
CA TYR A 358 5.95 -4.95 -6.44
C TYR A 358 5.68 -6.26 -7.15
N VAL A 359 4.44 -6.75 -7.05
CA VAL A 359 3.96 -7.96 -7.74
C VAL A 359 4.00 -7.80 -9.26
N GLU A 360 3.91 -6.60 -9.78
CA GLU A 360 4.04 -6.24 -11.19
C GLU A 360 5.42 -6.61 -11.76
N SER A 361 6.42 -6.84 -10.92
CA SER A 361 7.72 -7.42 -11.33
C SER A 361 7.55 -8.77 -12.03
N ALA A 362 6.43 -9.48 -11.76
CA ALA A 362 6.07 -10.71 -12.47
C ALA A 362 5.99 -10.52 -14.00
N ALA A 363 5.62 -9.33 -14.46
CA ALA A 363 5.58 -9.02 -15.90
C ALA A 363 6.98 -9.04 -16.54
N GLY A 364 7.98 -8.45 -15.89
CA GLY A 364 9.37 -8.50 -16.33
C GLY A 364 9.97 -9.91 -16.19
N ILE A 365 9.67 -10.60 -15.10
CA ILE A 365 10.07 -11.99 -14.88
C ILE A 365 9.48 -12.89 -16.00
N GLY A 366 8.20 -12.67 -16.34
CA GLY A 366 7.54 -13.34 -17.47
C GLY A 366 8.18 -13.02 -18.84
N ALA A 367 8.76 -11.83 -19.00
CA ALA A 367 9.52 -11.42 -20.19
C ALA A 367 10.96 -12.00 -20.23
N GLY A 368 11.35 -12.77 -19.22
CA GLY A 368 12.66 -13.45 -19.15
C GLY A 368 13.66 -12.82 -18.18
N GLY A 369 13.29 -11.84 -17.38
CA GLY A 369 14.11 -11.26 -16.32
C GLY A 369 14.44 -12.30 -15.24
N ARG A 370 15.70 -12.40 -14.86
CA ARG A 370 16.21 -13.40 -13.90
C ARG A 370 17.16 -12.83 -12.88
N THR A 371 17.68 -11.64 -13.12
CA THR A 371 18.78 -11.06 -12.33
C THR A 371 18.48 -9.63 -11.90
N GLY A 372 19.34 -9.10 -11.03
CA GLY A 372 19.26 -7.71 -10.59
C GLY A 372 19.44 -6.67 -11.71
N LEU A 373 19.90 -7.07 -12.90
CA LEU A 373 19.99 -6.15 -14.02
C LEU A 373 18.62 -5.68 -14.51
N THR A 374 17.59 -6.53 -14.45
CA THR A 374 16.19 -6.17 -14.67
C THR A 374 15.77 -5.06 -13.69
N ALA A 375 16.07 -5.23 -12.39
CA ALA A 375 15.75 -4.24 -11.36
C ALA A 375 16.49 -2.91 -11.60
N VAL A 376 17.80 -2.96 -11.88
CA VAL A 376 18.60 -1.76 -12.20
C VAL A 376 18.04 -1.02 -13.41
N THR A 377 17.65 -1.74 -14.47
CA THR A 377 17.02 -1.13 -15.64
C THR A 377 15.72 -0.42 -15.28
N THR A 378 14.87 -1.06 -14.47
CA THR A 378 13.62 -0.46 -13.97
C THR A 378 13.92 0.81 -13.15
N ALA A 379 14.93 0.76 -12.26
CA ALA A 379 15.33 1.91 -11.45
C ALA A 379 15.79 3.10 -12.31
N VAL A 380 16.57 2.86 -13.35
CA VAL A 380 17.00 3.92 -14.29
C VAL A 380 15.80 4.56 -15.00
N LEU A 381 14.83 3.77 -15.43
CA LEU A 381 13.61 4.27 -16.06
C LEU A 381 12.73 5.05 -15.09
N LEU A 382 12.61 4.58 -13.83
CA LEU A 382 11.93 5.32 -12.77
C LEU A 382 12.63 6.67 -12.49
N ALA A 383 13.97 6.70 -12.46
CA ALA A 383 14.71 7.95 -12.31
C ALA A 383 14.42 8.91 -13.48
N ALA A 384 14.39 8.40 -14.71
CA ALA A 384 14.06 9.22 -15.87
C ALA A 384 12.63 9.78 -15.83
N SER A 385 11.68 9.09 -15.16
CA SER A 385 10.31 9.56 -15.00
C SER A 385 10.19 10.83 -14.13
N ALA A 386 11.23 11.23 -13.39
CA ALA A 386 11.27 12.53 -12.71
C ALA A 386 11.10 13.71 -13.69
N LEU A 387 11.46 13.53 -14.95
CA LEU A 387 11.24 14.54 -16.01
C LEU A 387 9.75 14.77 -16.29
N LEU A 388 8.86 13.89 -15.83
CA LEU A 388 7.41 14.05 -15.94
C LEU A 388 6.81 15.00 -14.89
N ALA A 389 7.61 15.54 -13.96
CA ALA A 389 7.15 16.47 -12.93
C ALA A 389 6.18 17.56 -13.42
N PRO A 390 6.40 18.22 -14.58
CA PRO A 390 5.46 19.23 -15.07
C PRO A 390 4.06 18.71 -15.36
N PHE A 391 3.92 17.42 -15.66
CA PHE A 391 2.67 16.82 -16.13
C PHE A 391 1.91 16.09 -15.02
N VAL A 392 2.57 15.72 -13.93
CA VAL A 392 1.97 14.85 -12.90
C VAL A 392 0.85 15.58 -12.15
N GLY A 393 1.00 16.88 -11.90
CA GLY A 393 -0.02 17.70 -11.24
C GLY A 393 -1.30 17.92 -12.09
N ILE A 394 -1.28 17.57 -13.38
CA ILE A 394 -2.44 17.71 -14.29
C ILE A 394 -3.34 16.47 -14.20
N VAL A 395 -2.82 15.34 -13.73
CA VAL A 395 -3.55 14.07 -13.67
C VAL A 395 -4.63 14.13 -12.60
N PRO A 396 -5.94 14.12 -12.97
CA PRO A 396 -7.02 14.22 -12.00
C PRO A 396 -7.20 12.91 -11.23
N ALA A 397 -7.75 12.98 -10.01
CA ALA A 397 -8.07 11.80 -9.21
C ALA A 397 -8.96 10.80 -9.94
N ALA A 398 -9.88 11.28 -10.77
CA ALA A 398 -10.74 10.46 -11.63
C ALA A 398 -9.96 9.59 -12.64
N ALA A 399 -8.73 10.00 -13.02
CA ALA A 399 -7.87 9.20 -13.91
C ALA A 399 -7.02 8.18 -13.15
N THR A 400 -6.65 8.46 -11.89
CA THR A 400 -5.84 7.54 -11.07
C THR A 400 -6.69 6.52 -10.31
N ALA A 401 -7.93 6.83 -10.00
CA ALA A 401 -8.84 5.96 -9.26
C ALA A 401 -9.11 4.59 -9.93
N PRO A 402 -9.28 4.49 -11.26
CA PRO A 402 -9.37 3.21 -11.96
C PRO A 402 -8.18 2.28 -11.70
N ALA A 403 -6.98 2.84 -11.57
CA ALA A 403 -5.78 2.05 -11.25
C ALA A 403 -5.92 1.37 -9.87
N LEU A 404 -6.38 2.10 -8.85
CA LEU A 404 -6.62 1.54 -7.52
C LEU A 404 -7.66 0.41 -7.54
N ILE A 405 -8.75 0.61 -8.29
CA ILE A 405 -9.79 -0.41 -8.43
C ILE A 405 -9.20 -1.69 -9.04
N ILE A 406 -8.46 -1.57 -10.14
CA ILE A 406 -7.89 -2.72 -10.85
C ILE A 406 -6.83 -3.43 -10.01
N VAL A 407 -5.92 -2.68 -9.36
CA VAL A 407 -4.91 -3.26 -8.46
C VAL A 407 -5.59 -3.99 -7.31
N GLY A 408 -6.60 -3.39 -6.68
CA GLY A 408 -7.38 -4.04 -5.65
C GLY A 408 -8.02 -5.34 -6.12
N VAL A 409 -8.65 -5.35 -7.32
CA VAL A 409 -9.24 -6.55 -7.92
C VAL A 409 -8.19 -7.63 -8.17
N MET A 410 -7.00 -7.27 -8.66
CA MET A 410 -5.90 -8.24 -8.87
C MET A 410 -5.47 -8.91 -7.56
N MET A 411 -5.45 -8.19 -6.46
CA MET A 411 -5.10 -8.71 -5.13
C MET A 411 -6.15 -9.66 -4.56
N LEU A 412 -7.41 -9.62 -5.02
CA LEU A 412 -8.47 -10.54 -4.58
C LEU A 412 -8.16 -12.02 -4.87
N SER A 413 -7.25 -12.29 -5.80
CA SER A 413 -6.81 -13.66 -6.10
C SER A 413 -6.25 -14.39 -4.86
N SER A 414 -5.74 -13.66 -3.87
CA SER A 414 -5.28 -14.23 -2.59
C SER A 414 -6.40 -14.93 -1.81
N PHE A 415 -7.65 -14.52 -1.98
CA PHE A 415 -8.78 -15.20 -1.32
C PHE A 415 -9.05 -16.61 -1.84
N ALA A 416 -8.54 -16.99 -3.01
CA ALA A 416 -8.71 -18.33 -3.56
C ALA A 416 -8.03 -19.41 -2.69
N ASP A 417 -7.00 -19.05 -1.94
CA ASP A 417 -6.26 -19.96 -1.08
C ASP A 417 -6.83 -20.02 0.37
N VAL A 418 -7.91 -19.30 0.65
CA VAL A 418 -8.64 -19.35 1.92
C VAL A 418 -9.66 -20.47 1.88
N GLN A 419 -9.71 -21.30 2.92
CA GLN A 419 -10.67 -22.41 3.05
C GLN A 419 -12.03 -21.92 3.56
N TRP A 420 -12.82 -21.33 2.67
CA TRP A 420 -14.13 -20.74 3.01
C TRP A 420 -15.19 -21.76 3.46
N ASP A 421 -15.03 -23.02 3.10
CA ASP A 421 -15.94 -24.11 3.48
C ASP A 421 -15.80 -24.52 4.95
N HIS A 422 -14.70 -24.16 5.60
CA HIS A 422 -14.42 -24.42 7.00
C HIS A 422 -14.62 -23.17 7.86
N LEU A 423 -15.69 -23.11 8.64
CA LEU A 423 -16.01 -21.92 9.47
C LEU A 423 -14.90 -21.54 10.45
N GLU A 424 -14.10 -22.50 10.94
CA GLU A 424 -12.95 -22.24 11.81
C GLU A 424 -11.89 -21.34 11.12
N GLU A 425 -11.78 -21.42 9.78
CA GLU A 425 -10.87 -20.63 8.96
C GLU A 425 -11.60 -19.44 8.31
N ALA A 426 -12.83 -19.65 7.84
CA ALA A 426 -13.60 -18.66 7.11
C ALA A 426 -13.96 -17.42 7.97
N VAL A 427 -14.34 -17.63 9.24
CA VAL A 427 -14.72 -16.51 10.13
C VAL A 427 -13.52 -15.60 10.43
N PRO A 428 -12.36 -16.08 10.89
CA PRO A 428 -11.19 -15.24 11.04
C PRO A 428 -10.76 -14.56 9.73
N ALA A 429 -10.82 -15.29 8.59
CA ALA A 429 -10.49 -14.76 7.28
C ALA A 429 -11.43 -13.63 6.84
N PHE A 430 -12.74 -13.74 7.11
CA PHE A 430 -13.69 -12.67 6.84
C PHE A 430 -13.33 -11.39 7.61
N PHE A 431 -13.04 -11.51 8.91
CA PHE A 431 -12.68 -10.36 9.72
C PHE A 431 -11.31 -9.78 9.34
N ALA A 432 -10.31 -10.63 9.10
CA ALA A 432 -9.00 -10.18 8.65
C ALA A 432 -9.02 -9.53 7.26
N GLY A 433 -9.90 -10.01 6.38
CA GLY A 433 -9.98 -9.56 5.00
C GLY A 433 -11.09 -8.53 4.76
N ILE A 434 -12.33 -8.98 4.65
CA ILE A 434 -13.46 -8.16 4.18
C ILE A 434 -13.79 -7.04 5.18
N PHE A 435 -13.75 -7.34 6.48
CA PHE A 435 -14.08 -6.38 7.52
C PHE A 435 -13.15 -5.16 7.53
N MET A 436 -11.87 -5.30 7.12
CA MET A 436 -10.95 -4.16 7.06
C MET A 436 -11.41 -3.07 6.08
N ALA A 437 -12.03 -3.45 4.97
CA ALA A 437 -12.60 -2.48 4.03
C ALA A 437 -13.87 -1.84 4.59
N LEU A 438 -14.71 -2.62 5.29
CA LEU A 438 -15.96 -2.14 5.89
C LEU A 438 -15.72 -1.16 7.04
N CYS A 439 -14.70 -1.41 7.89
CA CYS A 439 -14.34 -0.51 8.98
C CYS A 439 -13.31 0.57 8.57
N TYR A 440 -12.96 0.61 7.28
CA TYR A 440 -12.00 1.55 6.70
C TYR A 440 -10.64 1.56 7.41
N SER A 441 -10.18 0.38 7.88
CA SER A 441 -8.96 0.23 8.64
C SER A 441 -8.35 -1.17 8.51
N ILE A 442 -7.14 -1.24 7.95
CA ILE A 442 -6.37 -2.50 7.83
C ILE A 442 -6.04 -3.06 9.22
N SER A 443 -5.60 -2.20 10.15
CA SER A 443 -5.22 -2.66 11.49
C SER A 443 -6.39 -3.25 12.26
N TYR A 444 -7.59 -2.69 12.13
CA TYR A 444 -8.79 -3.23 12.78
C TYR A 444 -9.23 -4.56 12.17
N GLY A 445 -9.06 -4.71 10.84
CA GLY A 445 -9.31 -6.00 10.18
C GLY A 445 -8.36 -7.08 10.70
N ILE A 446 -7.06 -6.83 10.70
CA ILE A 446 -6.05 -7.76 11.22
C ILE A 446 -6.33 -8.11 12.70
N ALA A 447 -6.60 -7.09 13.53
CA ALA A 447 -6.92 -7.27 14.94
C ALA A 447 -8.14 -8.18 15.14
N ALA A 448 -9.23 -7.90 14.44
CA ALA A 448 -10.46 -8.70 14.50
C ALA A 448 -10.18 -10.14 14.05
N GLY A 449 -9.46 -10.33 12.94
CA GLY A 449 -9.07 -11.66 12.46
C GLY A 449 -8.31 -12.47 13.52
N PHE A 450 -7.32 -11.87 14.17
CA PHE A 450 -6.55 -12.53 15.23
C PHE A 450 -7.40 -12.87 16.44
N ILE A 451 -8.26 -11.94 16.87
CA ILE A 451 -9.18 -12.15 18.00
C ILE A 451 -10.12 -13.33 17.71
N PHE A 452 -10.78 -13.33 16.54
CA PHE A 452 -11.69 -14.41 16.16
C PHE A 452 -10.96 -15.74 15.98
N TYR A 453 -9.75 -15.76 15.43
CA TYR A 453 -8.96 -16.98 15.31
C TYR A 453 -8.62 -17.58 16.69
N CYS A 454 -8.07 -16.80 17.61
CA CYS A 454 -7.77 -17.26 18.95
C CYS A 454 -9.03 -17.71 19.72
N PHE A 455 -10.14 -16.97 19.56
CA PHE A 455 -11.41 -17.30 20.18
C PHE A 455 -11.95 -18.65 19.67
N ILE A 456 -12.00 -18.86 18.35
CA ILE A 456 -12.50 -20.11 17.77
C ILE A 456 -11.61 -21.28 18.13
N LYS A 457 -10.29 -21.16 18.06
CA LYS A 457 -9.34 -22.22 18.47
C LYS A 457 -9.49 -22.58 19.95
N THR A 458 -9.87 -21.63 20.80
CA THR A 458 -10.16 -21.88 22.21
C THR A 458 -11.47 -22.66 22.37
N LEU A 459 -12.54 -22.26 21.69
CA LEU A 459 -13.84 -22.93 21.76
C LEU A 459 -13.80 -24.35 21.23
N THR A 460 -12.98 -24.60 20.19
CA THR A 460 -12.83 -25.95 19.59
C THR A 460 -11.82 -26.83 20.31
N GLY A 461 -11.27 -26.37 21.45
CA GLY A 461 -10.27 -27.10 22.24
C GLY A 461 -8.89 -27.21 21.59
N LYS A 462 -8.63 -26.42 20.54
CA LYS A 462 -7.39 -26.40 19.77
C LYS A 462 -6.46 -25.23 20.15
N SER A 463 -6.60 -24.68 21.36
CA SER A 463 -5.81 -23.52 21.84
C SER A 463 -4.28 -23.74 21.79
N LYS A 464 -3.86 -25.02 21.89
CA LYS A 464 -2.43 -25.40 21.78
C LYS A 464 -1.85 -25.26 20.38
N GLU A 465 -2.69 -25.20 19.34
CA GLU A 465 -2.28 -24.99 17.95
C GLU A 465 -1.94 -23.51 17.68
N VAL A 466 -2.41 -22.61 18.54
CA VAL A 466 -2.18 -21.16 18.39
C VAL A 466 -0.79 -20.83 18.91
N HIS A 467 0.01 -20.24 18.03
CA HIS A 467 1.38 -19.85 18.41
C HIS A 467 1.38 -18.76 19.51
N PRO A 468 2.29 -18.79 20.50
CA PRO A 468 2.33 -17.80 21.59
C PRO A 468 2.37 -16.34 21.15
N ILE A 469 3.06 -16.04 20.04
CA ILE A 469 3.13 -14.68 19.48
C ILE A 469 1.74 -14.18 19.11
N LEU A 470 0.89 -15.04 18.54
CA LEU A 470 -0.46 -14.66 18.15
C LEU A 470 -1.35 -14.36 19.36
N TRP A 471 -1.16 -15.08 20.47
CA TRP A 471 -1.81 -14.77 21.74
C TRP A 471 -1.39 -13.41 22.30
N VAL A 472 -0.08 -13.10 22.25
CA VAL A 472 0.44 -11.79 22.69
C VAL A 472 -0.13 -10.68 21.81
N ALA A 473 -0.08 -10.83 20.49
CA ALA A 473 -0.63 -9.86 19.55
C ALA A 473 -2.14 -9.63 19.77
N THR A 474 -2.92 -10.72 19.94
CA THR A 474 -4.34 -10.65 20.25
C THR A 474 -4.62 -9.91 21.56
N GLY A 475 -3.84 -10.20 22.60
CA GLY A 475 -3.96 -9.51 23.89
C GLY A 475 -3.69 -8.01 23.79
N LEU A 476 -2.68 -7.62 23.02
CA LEU A 476 -2.37 -6.21 22.73
C LEU A 476 -3.50 -5.52 21.96
N PHE A 477 -4.08 -6.19 20.95
CA PHE A 477 -5.22 -5.63 20.19
C PHE A 477 -6.45 -5.45 21.07
N ILE A 478 -6.79 -6.43 21.93
CA ILE A 478 -7.90 -6.30 22.89
C ILE A 478 -7.64 -5.14 23.84
N LEU A 479 -6.43 -5.01 24.37
CA LEU A 479 -6.04 -3.90 25.23
C LEU A 479 -6.21 -2.56 24.52
N ASN A 480 -5.78 -2.47 23.25
CA ASN A 480 -5.96 -1.27 22.44
C ASN A 480 -7.46 -0.90 22.29
N PHE A 481 -8.34 -1.88 21.99
CA PHE A 481 -9.78 -1.61 21.87
C PHE A 481 -10.41 -1.18 23.20
N ILE A 482 -9.95 -1.75 24.34
CA ILE A 482 -10.40 -1.31 25.66
C ILE A 482 -9.97 0.13 25.93
N ILE A 483 -8.73 0.49 25.60
CA ILE A 483 -8.23 1.86 25.78
C ILE A 483 -9.05 2.85 24.91
N LEU A 484 -9.30 2.50 23.64
CA LEU A 484 -10.10 3.34 22.74
C LEU A 484 -11.57 3.47 23.17
N ALA A 485 -12.10 2.49 23.91
CA ALA A 485 -13.47 2.56 24.42
C ALA A 485 -13.59 3.39 25.71
N ILE A 486 -12.48 3.64 26.41
CA ILE A 486 -12.42 4.41 27.68
C ILE A 486 -12.05 5.87 27.43
N LEU A 487 -11.26 6.15 26.37
CA LEU A 487 -10.88 7.50 25.93
C LEU A 487 -12.03 8.17 25.18
#